data_857aa94106c6aeb9ae960d2ece68b443
#
_entry.id   857aa94106c6aeb9ae960d2ece68b443
#
_cell.length_a   1.000
_cell.length_b   1.000
_cell.length_c   1.000
_cell.angle_alpha   90.00
_cell.angle_beta   90.00
_cell.angle_gamma   90.00
#
_symmetry.space_group_name_H-M   'P 1'
#
loop_
_entity.id
_entity.type
_entity.pdbx_description
1 polymer ?
#
loop_
_entity_poly.entity_id
_entity_poly.type
_entity_poly.pdbx_seq_one_letter_code
_entity_poly.pdbx_strand_id
1 'polypeptide(L)'
;MLTDLLSRHKQEFLPGLHTELRAQCSRTRGVSFVSGNLMGNTRQDTSGVCCRVYKNGVYGFSSAAEYDDENVKNVIRAAGENAEFMDSRVRKGRPAFPAIPYSSRMTDAHINEVSQKTYIDYLKALDDYIVGKYPNLASRTLMMREDSMEKLLVTSDGVDSHFAAPRSYIYVILSALTPAGVPVELFKAYGGRGSFDMNFSDPAELYGEIDRLYESVMKKREGVYADAGVKTVILGSELAGMIAHEAVGHTVEADLVLGGSVAGPNLGKQVASPIVSLTDFANEAFGETAPLPVYVDDEGTPAVDAPLIKDGILVGYMNSRETAERFGMKPQGNARAFAFSDEPLIRMRNTAVHPGKDKIEDMIASIDDGYYLVNTNNGQADTTGEFMFGVTEGYEIKHGKLGRAILDTTVSGVAFEMLKTVDMISDKVEWTSSGFCGKKQPMPVGMGGPEMRCKIMIGGR
;
A
#
# COMPACT_ATOMS: atom_id res chain seq x y z
N MET A 1 2.68 5.84 31.21
CA MET A 1 2.22 5.69 29.80
C MET A 1 3.43 5.77 28.90
N LEU A 2 3.41 5.10 27.74
CA LEU A 2 4.53 5.11 26.77
C LEU A 2 4.98 6.53 26.38
N THR A 3 4.03 7.46 26.24
CA THR A 3 4.30 8.86 25.88
C THR A 3 5.22 9.58 26.84
N ASP A 4 5.14 9.28 28.14
CA ASP A 4 5.98 9.94 29.16
C ASP A 4 7.40 9.37 29.16
N LEU A 5 7.57 8.12 28.72
CA LEU A 5 8.86 7.47 28.64
C LEU A 5 9.81 8.21 27.68
N LEU A 6 9.37 8.45 26.44
CA LEU A 6 10.23 9.09 25.43
C LEU A 6 10.53 10.54 25.77
N SER A 7 9.51 11.29 26.20
CA SER A 7 9.64 12.73 26.45
C SER A 7 10.63 13.07 27.59
N ARG A 8 10.73 12.22 28.62
CA ARG A 8 11.69 12.44 29.74
C ARG A 8 13.15 12.20 29.32
N HIS A 9 13.40 11.49 28.22
CA HIS A 9 14.75 11.23 27.71
C HIS A 9 15.23 12.26 26.68
N LYS A 10 14.45 13.31 26.36
CA LYS A 10 14.92 14.41 25.49
C LYS A 10 16.17 15.10 26.02
N GLN A 11 16.40 15.09 27.32
CA GLN A 11 17.60 15.61 27.94
C GLN A 11 18.89 14.80 27.66
N GLU A 12 18.73 13.55 27.19
CA GLU A 12 19.86 12.69 26.80
C GLU A 12 20.28 12.92 25.34
N PHE A 13 19.55 13.75 24.57
CA PHE A 13 19.88 14.04 23.19
C PHE A 13 21.19 14.79 23.09
N LEU A 14 22.01 14.42 22.11
CA LEU A 14 23.32 15.03 21.90
C LEU A 14 23.16 16.49 21.40
N PRO A 15 23.75 17.46 22.09
CA PRO A 15 23.63 18.88 21.70
C PRO A 15 24.10 19.11 20.27
N GLY A 16 23.31 19.87 19.49
CA GLY A 16 23.66 20.27 18.13
C GLY A 16 23.46 19.20 17.06
N LEU A 17 22.99 18.00 17.42
CA LEU A 17 22.64 16.92 16.49
C LEU A 17 21.13 16.77 16.39
N HIS A 18 20.63 16.49 15.19
CA HIS A 18 19.23 16.14 15.01
C HIS A 18 19.03 14.70 15.45
N THR A 19 18.16 14.50 16.45
CA THR A 19 17.88 13.19 17.05
C THR A 19 16.40 12.87 16.93
N GLU A 20 16.10 11.67 16.46
CA GLU A 20 14.77 11.07 16.34
C GLU A 20 14.72 9.84 17.26
N LEU A 21 13.87 9.88 18.28
CA LEU A 21 13.66 8.77 19.21
C LEU A 21 12.24 8.23 19.00
N ARG A 22 12.12 6.95 18.61
CA ARG A 22 10.84 6.30 18.31
C ARG A 22 10.66 5.05 19.14
N ALA A 23 9.48 4.90 19.76
CA ALA A 23 9.00 3.63 20.31
C ALA A 23 7.87 3.10 19.44
N GLN A 24 7.81 1.79 19.26
CA GLN A 24 6.79 1.14 18.46
C GLN A 24 6.34 -0.17 19.07
N CYS A 25 5.02 -0.40 19.00
CA CYS A 25 4.40 -1.69 19.28
C CYS A 25 3.59 -2.11 18.05
N SER A 26 3.87 -3.28 17.52
CA SER A 26 3.14 -3.87 16.39
C SER A 26 2.47 -5.16 16.83
N ARG A 27 1.19 -5.31 16.50
CA ARG A 27 0.38 -6.48 16.85
C ARG A 27 -0.18 -7.10 15.58
N THR A 28 -0.11 -8.42 15.49
CA THR A 28 -0.69 -9.19 14.39
C THR A 28 -1.51 -10.35 14.93
N ARG A 29 -2.71 -10.50 14.38
CA ARG A 29 -3.62 -11.62 14.65
C ARG A 29 -3.97 -12.25 13.31
N GLY A 30 -4.04 -13.57 13.26
CA GLY A 30 -4.37 -14.27 12.04
C GLY A 30 -5.02 -15.62 12.31
N VAL A 31 -6.03 -15.93 11.51
CA VAL A 31 -6.68 -17.25 11.48
C VAL A 31 -6.86 -17.65 10.03
N SER A 32 -6.62 -18.90 9.69
CA SER A 32 -6.87 -19.42 8.34
C SER A 32 -7.55 -20.78 8.35
N PHE A 33 -8.49 -20.93 7.44
CA PHE A 33 -9.18 -22.17 7.13
C PHE A 33 -8.92 -22.55 5.67
N VAL A 34 -8.67 -23.83 5.43
CA VAL A 34 -8.59 -24.41 4.08
C VAL A 34 -9.54 -25.57 4.01
N SER A 35 -10.55 -25.49 3.17
CA SER A 35 -11.59 -26.51 3.01
C SER A 35 -12.16 -27.03 4.35
N GLY A 36 -12.49 -26.10 5.25
CA GLY A 36 -13.08 -26.37 6.56
C GLY A 36 -12.09 -26.74 7.68
N ASN A 37 -10.80 -26.89 7.37
CA ASN A 37 -9.78 -27.20 8.36
C ASN A 37 -9.06 -25.94 8.84
N LEU A 38 -8.94 -25.80 10.15
CA LEU A 38 -8.13 -24.74 10.76
C LEU A 38 -6.64 -25.01 10.49
N MET A 39 -6.01 -24.20 9.64
CA MET A 39 -4.62 -24.37 9.22
C MET A 39 -3.66 -23.41 9.92
N GLY A 40 -4.13 -22.27 10.36
CA GLY A 40 -3.32 -21.26 11.03
C GLY A 40 -4.09 -20.53 12.11
N ASN A 41 -3.42 -20.27 13.22
CA ASN A 41 -3.91 -19.46 14.33
C ASN A 41 -2.72 -18.71 14.93
N THR A 42 -2.54 -17.46 14.58
CA THR A 42 -1.36 -16.67 14.90
C THR A 42 -1.70 -15.48 15.79
N ARG A 43 -0.91 -15.31 16.84
CA ARG A 43 -0.86 -14.10 17.66
C ARG A 43 0.58 -13.70 17.85
N GLN A 44 0.94 -12.52 17.37
CA GLN A 44 2.29 -11.99 17.47
C GLN A 44 2.24 -10.53 17.90
N ASP A 45 3.03 -10.20 18.91
CA ASP A 45 3.25 -8.84 19.40
C ASP A 45 4.76 -8.58 19.36
N THR A 46 5.16 -7.47 18.78
CA THR A 46 6.56 -7.02 18.73
C THR A 46 6.63 -5.58 19.19
N SER A 47 7.61 -5.26 20.02
CA SER A 47 7.80 -3.91 20.53
C SER A 47 9.27 -3.59 20.68
N GLY A 48 9.59 -2.30 20.68
CA GLY A 48 10.94 -1.84 20.91
C GLY A 48 11.07 -0.33 20.73
N VAL A 49 12.30 0.12 20.93
CA VAL A 49 12.70 1.51 20.78
C VAL A 49 13.86 1.60 19.79
N CYS A 50 13.91 2.68 19.05
CA CYS A 50 15.06 3.02 18.23
C CYS A 50 15.37 4.50 18.31
N CYS A 51 16.62 4.81 18.02
CA CYS A 51 17.10 6.17 17.87
C CYS A 51 17.85 6.31 16.55
N ARG A 52 17.61 7.40 15.82
CA ARG A 52 18.37 7.82 14.67
C ARG A 52 18.93 9.21 14.90
N VAL A 53 20.22 9.38 14.64
CA VAL A 53 20.93 10.66 14.79
C VAL A 53 21.49 11.08 13.46
N TYR A 54 21.19 12.31 13.03
CA TYR A 54 21.76 12.91 11.83
C TYR A 54 22.93 13.82 12.19
N LYS A 55 24.05 13.64 11.48
CA LYS A 55 25.25 14.49 11.60
C LYS A 55 25.88 14.72 10.22
N ASN A 56 25.95 15.96 9.79
CA ASN A 56 26.71 16.38 8.59
C ASN A 56 26.41 15.57 7.30
N GLY A 57 25.19 15.07 7.12
CA GLY A 57 24.81 14.28 5.94
C GLY A 57 24.91 12.76 6.09
N VAL A 58 25.17 12.26 7.29
CA VAL A 58 25.14 10.83 7.60
C VAL A 58 24.20 10.56 8.76
N TYR A 59 23.77 9.32 8.87
CA TYR A 59 22.92 8.85 9.97
C TYR A 59 23.66 7.80 10.78
N GLY A 60 23.44 7.84 12.09
CA GLY A 60 23.70 6.73 13.00
C GLY A 60 22.36 6.20 13.50
N PHE A 61 22.22 4.89 13.60
CA PHE A 61 21.02 4.21 14.01
C PHE A 61 21.34 3.16 15.07
N SER A 62 20.40 2.98 16.01
CA SER A 62 20.43 1.90 16.99
C SER A 62 19.01 1.54 17.41
N SER A 63 18.76 0.27 17.72
CA SER A 63 17.45 -0.21 18.21
C SER A 63 17.60 -1.26 19.30
N ALA A 64 16.57 -1.40 20.13
CA ALA A 64 16.45 -2.42 21.18
C ALA A 64 15.01 -2.95 21.23
N ALA A 65 14.86 -4.25 21.52
CA ALA A 65 13.57 -4.94 21.53
C ALA A 65 12.67 -4.59 22.73
N GLU A 66 13.18 -3.90 23.72
CA GLU A 66 12.44 -3.44 24.89
C GLU A 66 12.57 -1.93 25.04
N TYR A 67 11.56 -1.26 25.57
CA TYR A 67 11.58 0.19 25.75
C TYR A 67 11.51 0.60 27.23
N ASP A 68 12.45 0.10 28.01
CA ASP A 68 12.74 0.60 29.34
C ASP A 68 13.72 1.79 29.30
N ASP A 69 13.93 2.43 30.46
CA ASP A 69 14.81 3.60 30.58
C ASP A 69 16.27 3.31 30.21
N GLU A 70 16.75 2.10 30.45
CA GLU A 70 18.13 1.71 30.14
C GLU A 70 18.31 1.54 28.63
N ASN A 71 17.41 0.82 27.98
CA ASN A 71 17.42 0.64 26.52
C ASN A 71 17.27 1.96 25.77
N VAL A 72 16.39 2.86 26.26
CA VAL A 72 16.23 4.19 25.65
C VAL A 72 17.56 4.96 25.69
N LYS A 73 18.25 5.03 26.84
CA LYS A 73 19.57 5.67 26.95
C LYS A 73 20.61 5.01 26.05
N ASN A 74 20.63 3.69 26.02
CA ASN A 74 21.60 2.93 25.24
C ASN A 74 21.42 3.17 23.72
N VAL A 75 20.20 3.18 23.19
CA VAL A 75 19.96 3.45 21.75
C VAL A 75 20.31 4.88 21.38
N ILE A 76 20.03 5.88 22.25
CA ILE A 76 20.42 7.27 22.01
C ILE A 76 21.94 7.40 21.90
N ARG A 77 22.67 6.85 22.91
CA ARG A 77 24.13 6.88 22.93
C ARG A 77 24.73 6.18 21.72
N ALA A 78 24.29 4.94 21.42
CA ALA A 78 24.84 4.16 20.33
C ALA A 78 24.55 4.78 18.96
N ALA A 79 23.36 5.35 18.74
CA ALA A 79 23.04 6.08 17.51
C ALA A 79 23.94 7.31 17.32
N GLY A 80 24.22 8.05 18.41
CA GLY A 80 25.15 9.17 18.39
C GLY A 80 26.58 8.75 18.02
N GLU A 81 27.11 7.72 18.70
CA GLU A 81 28.43 7.16 18.42
C GLU A 81 28.54 6.68 16.95
N ASN A 82 27.51 6.00 16.44
CA ASN A 82 27.45 5.57 15.04
C ASN A 82 27.45 6.76 14.07
N ALA A 83 26.69 7.83 14.35
CA ALA A 83 26.67 9.03 13.52
C ALA A 83 28.04 9.73 13.49
N GLU A 84 28.73 9.82 14.63
CA GLU A 84 30.07 10.38 14.75
C GLU A 84 31.10 9.53 13.98
N PHE A 85 31.03 8.24 14.13
CA PHE A 85 31.90 7.31 13.39
C PHE A 85 31.71 7.46 11.90
N MET A 86 30.45 7.45 11.41
CA MET A 86 30.13 7.61 9.99
C MET A 86 30.59 8.98 9.45
N ASP A 87 30.36 10.08 10.19
CA ASP A 87 30.83 11.41 9.78
C ASP A 87 32.35 11.46 9.65
N SER A 88 33.08 10.87 10.60
CA SER A 88 34.56 10.80 10.55
C SER A 88 35.11 10.11 9.30
N ARG A 89 34.35 9.17 8.74
CA ARG A 89 34.72 8.35 7.57
C ARG A 89 34.26 8.95 6.25
N VAL A 90 32.99 9.38 6.19
CA VAL A 90 32.33 9.78 4.92
C VAL A 90 32.54 11.27 4.64
N ARG A 91 32.54 12.13 5.66
CA ARG A 91 32.81 13.58 5.59
C ARG A 91 31.98 14.31 4.54
N LYS A 92 30.65 14.07 4.48
CA LYS A 92 29.76 14.73 3.50
C LYS A 92 29.63 16.24 3.74
N GLY A 93 29.77 16.69 4.99
CA GLY A 93 29.75 18.12 5.36
C GLY A 93 28.43 18.82 5.06
N ARG A 94 27.29 18.12 5.11
CA ARG A 94 25.98 18.71 4.83
C ARG A 94 25.41 19.40 6.06
N PRO A 95 24.65 20.51 5.88
CA PRO A 95 24.05 21.21 6.99
C PRO A 95 22.99 20.37 7.72
N ALA A 96 22.63 20.80 8.93
CA ALA A 96 21.46 20.29 9.63
C ALA A 96 20.17 20.64 8.88
N PHE A 97 19.16 19.79 9.02
CA PHE A 97 17.83 20.08 8.47
C PHE A 97 17.18 21.28 9.19
N PRO A 98 16.35 22.05 8.47
CA PRO A 98 15.49 23.03 9.12
C PRO A 98 14.64 22.36 10.21
N ALA A 99 14.48 22.98 11.35
CA ALA A 99 13.59 22.48 12.40
C ALA A 99 12.13 22.51 11.92
N ILE A 100 11.40 21.44 12.20
CA ILE A 100 9.97 21.32 11.89
C ILE A 100 9.26 20.94 13.19
N PRO A 101 9.09 21.86 14.16
CA PRO A 101 8.40 21.55 15.41
C PRO A 101 6.93 21.25 15.08
N TYR A 102 6.47 20.08 15.46
CA TYR A 102 5.11 19.65 15.21
C TYR A 102 4.63 18.67 16.27
N SER A 103 3.40 18.83 16.72
CA SER A 103 2.77 17.90 17.65
C SER A 103 1.48 17.36 17.05
N SER A 104 1.37 16.04 17.02
CA SER A 104 0.16 15.35 16.60
C SER A 104 -0.06 14.11 17.44
N ARG A 105 -1.26 13.99 17.99
CA ARG A 105 -1.67 12.82 18.77
C ARG A 105 -2.94 12.28 18.16
N MET A 106 -2.78 11.46 17.12
CA MET A 106 -3.86 10.78 16.45
C MET A 106 -3.80 9.30 16.80
N THR A 107 -4.62 8.92 17.75
CA THR A 107 -4.92 7.51 17.99
C THR A 107 -6.29 7.25 17.41
N ASP A 108 -6.39 6.33 16.44
CA ASP A 108 -7.64 5.63 16.18
C ASP A 108 -7.90 4.81 17.45
N ALA A 109 -8.72 5.38 18.33
CA ALA A 109 -8.69 5.11 19.74
C ALA A 109 -9.22 3.72 20.15
N HIS A 110 -9.62 2.88 19.22
CA HIS A 110 -10.22 1.59 19.52
C HIS A 110 -9.44 0.43 18.87
N ILE A 111 -8.29 0.11 19.48
CA ILE A 111 -7.73 -1.23 19.32
C ILE A 111 -8.48 -2.12 20.31
N ASN A 112 -9.67 -2.59 19.92
CA ASN A 112 -10.37 -3.61 20.69
C ASN A 112 -9.77 -4.96 20.34
N GLU A 113 -9.16 -5.62 21.30
CA GLU A 113 -8.76 -7.02 21.14
C GLU A 113 -9.98 -7.92 21.36
N VAL A 114 -10.46 -8.53 20.31
CA VAL A 114 -11.40 -9.64 20.42
C VAL A 114 -10.68 -10.97 20.69
N SER A 115 -11.40 -11.96 21.21
CA SER A 115 -10.81 -13.26 21.49
C SER A 115 -10.44 -13.99 20.19
N GLN A 116 -9.42 -14.85 20.24
CA GLN A 116 -9.07 -15.73 19.12
C GLN A 116 -10.25 -16.61 18.68
N LYS A 117 -11.11 -16.98 19.63
CA LYS A 117 -12.34 -17.73 19.37
C LYS A 117 -13.30 -16.93 18.48
N THR A 118 -13.42 -15.63 18.67
CA THR A 118 -14.27 -14.75 17.85
C THR A 118 -13.89 -14.81 16.38
N TYR A 119 -12.58 -14.73 16.07
CA TYR A 119 -12.10 -14.86 14.69
C TYR A 119 -12.42 -16.24 14.09
N ILE A 120 -12.19 -17.31 14.87
CA ILE A 120 -12.46 -18.69 14.46
C ILE A 120 -13.95 -18.90 14.18
N ASP A 121 -14.81 -18.47 15.09
CA ASP A 121 -16.27 -18.63 14.97
C ASP A 121 -16.80 -17.86 13.76
N TYR A 122 -16.30 -16.65 13.51
CA TYR A 122 -16.70 -15.84 12.36
C TYR A 122 -16.31 -16.51 11.03
N LEU A 123 -15.04 -16.92 10.88
CA LEU A 123 -14.60 -17.61 9.67
C LEU A 123 -15.30 -18.95 9.48
N LYS A 124 -15.58 -19.66 10.57
CA LYS A 124 -16.36 -20.92 10.50
C LYS A 124 -17.77 -20.67 9.98
N ALA A 125 -18.45 -19.62 10.41
CA ALA A 125 -19.78 -19.28 9.90
C ALA A 125 -19.77 -18.97 8.40
N LEU A 126 -18.73 -18.27 7.90
CA LEU A 126 -18.55 -18.06 6.46
C LEU A 126 -18.27 -19.36 5.71
N ASP A 127 -17.43 -20.26 6.27
CA ASP A 127 -17.12 -21.56 5.68
C ASP A 127 -18.38 -22.44 5.60
N ASP A 128 -19.17 -22.51 6.67
CA ASP A 128 -20.43 -23.25 6.75
C ASP A 128 -21.45 -22.72 5.70
N TYR A 129 -21.52 -21.39 5.52
CA TYR A 129 -22.33 -20.78 4.46
C TYR A 129 -21.91 -21.22 3.05
N ILE A 130 -20.59 -21.15 2.77
CA ILE A 130 -20.04 -21.51 1.45
C ILE A 130 -20.31 -22.99 1.16
N VAL A 131 -20.03 -23.88 2.11
CA VAL A 131 -20.27 -25.32 1.96
C VAL A 131 -21.74 -25.65 1.73
N GLY A 132 -22.61 -25.01 2.51
CA GLY A 132 -24.05 -25.25 2.40
C GLY A 132 -24.66 -24.81 1.07
N LYS A 133 -24.07 -23.79 0.45
CA LYS A 133 -24.64 -23.16 -0.75
C LYS A 133 -23.92 -23.58 -2.05
N TYR A 134 -22.62 -23.86 -2.02
CA TYR A 134 -21.78 -24.02 -3.22
C TYR A 134 -21.04 -25.36 -3.27
N PRO A 135 -21.71 -26.47 -3.63
CA PRO A 135 -21.12 -27.81 -3.64
C PRO A 135 -20.10 -28.04 -4.77
N ASN A 136 -20.03 -27.13 -5.77
CA ASN A 136 -19.20 -27.32 -6.97
C ASN A 136 -17.81 -26.66 -6.88
N LEU A 137 -17.41 -26.16 -5.72
CA LEU A 137 -16.07 -25.62 -5.50
C LEU A 137 -15.05 -26.75 -5.34
N ALA A 138 -13.90 -26.61 -5.99
CA ALA A 138 -12.78 -27.54 -5.83
C ALA A 138 -12.07 -27.31 -4.48
N SER A 139 -11.91 -26.07 -4.08
CA SER A 139 -11.39 -25.69 -2.76
C SER A 139 -11.88 -24.31 -2.35
N ARG A 140 -11.71 -23.98 -1.08
CA ARG A 140 -11.95 -22.67 -0.51
C ARG A 140 -10.96 -22.37 0.60
N THR A 141 -10.46 -21.14 0.63
CA THR A 141 -9.59 -20.66 1.69
C THR A 141 -10.18 -19.39 2.28
N LEU A 142 -10.24 -19.33 3.59
CA LEU A 142 -10.69 -18.20 4.37
C LEU A 142 -9.57 -17.78 5.29
N MET A 143 -9.14 -16.52 5.23
CA MET A 143 -8.10 -16.00 6.12
C MET A 143 -8.59 -14.71 6.75
N MET A 144 -8.44 -14.60 8.05
CA MET A 144 -8.56 -13.34 8.76
C MET A 144 -7.17 -12.85 9.14
N ARG A 145 -6.94 -11.57 8.92
CA ARG A 145 -5.76 -10.87 9.41
C ARG A 145 -6.16 -9.53 10.02
N GLU A 146 -5.68 -9.31 11.23
CA GLU A 146 -5.71 -8.00 11.86
C GLU A 146 -4.28 -7.61 12.20
N ASP A 147 -3.90 -6.38 11.88
CA ASP A 147 -2.63 -5.81 12.28
C ASP A 147 -2.80 -4.37 12.76
N SER A 148 -1.97 -3.97 13.71
CA SER A 148 -1.91 -2.61 14.19
C SER A 148 -0.48 -2.19 14.48
N MET A 149 -0.17 -0.93 14.20
CA MET A 149 1.08 -0.30 14.57
C MET A 149 0.78 0.90 15.45
N GLU A 150 1.30 0.88 16.69
CA GLU A 150 1.30 2.03 17.57
C GLU A 150 2.71 2.60 17.61
N LYS A 151 2.86 3.88 17.29
CA LYS A 151 4.15 4.58 17.22
C LYS A 151 4.13 5.86 18.02
N LEU A 152 5.20 6.07 18.76
CA LEU A 152 5.50 7.33 19.42
C LEU A 152 6.83 7.84 18.88
N LEU A 153 6.91 9.12 18.56
CA LEU A 153 8.11 9.76 18.05
C LEU A 153 8.32 11.09 18.78
N VAL A 154 9.52 11.29 19.27
CA VAL A 154 9.98 12.59 19.76
C VAL A 154 11.31 12.94 19.09
N THR A 155 11.50 14.22 18.74
CA THR A 155 12.72 14.69 18.11
C THR A 155 13.35 15.85 18.83
N SER A 156 14.64 16.11 18.55
CA SER A 156 15.38 17.24 19.14
C SER A 156 14.90 18.59 18.63
N ASP A 157 14.23 18.66 17.48
CA ASP A 157 13.66 19.90 16.93
C ASP A 157 12.20 20.15 17.33
N GLY A 158 11.65 19.34 18.25
CA GLY A 158 10.39 19.62 18.93
C GLY A 158 9.19 18.82 18.43
N VAL A 159 9.37 17.80 17.59
CA VAL A 159 8.29 16.88 17.26
C VAL A 159 7.88 16.06 18.48
N ASP A 160 6.59 15.88 18.65
CA ASP A 160 5.97 14.97 19.62
C ASP A 160 4.73 14.36 18.96
N SER A 161 4.83 13.15 18.46
CA SER A 161 3.73 12.48 17.79
C SER A 161 3.40 11.13 18.41
N HIS A 162 2.12 10.79 18.42
CA HIS A 162 1.58 9.49 18.79
C HIS A 162 0.56 9.09 17.75
N PHE A 163 0.75 7.93 17.14
CA PHE A 163 -0.11 7.39 16.10
C PHE A 163 -0.39 5.92 16.37
N ALA A 164 -1.66 5.52 16.23
CA ALA A 164 -2.06 4.12 16.25
C ALA A 164 -3.12 3.90 15.15
N ALA A 165 -2.93 2.89 14.33
CA ALA A 165 -3.86 2.56 13.25
C ALA A 165 -4.02 1.03 13.16
N PRO A 166 -5.13 0.49 13.66
CA PRO A 166 -5.52 -0.89 13.38
C PRO A 166 -6.14 -1.00 11.98
N ARG A 167 -6.01 -2.17 11.40
CA ARG A 167 -6.71 -2.58 10.19
C ARG A 167 -6.99 -4.07 10.22
N SER A 168 -8.12 -4.47 9.67
CA SER A 168 -8.55 -5.86 9.67
C SER A 168 -9.16 -6.26 8.34
N TYR A 169 -8.85 -7.48 7.90
CA TYR A 169 -9.28 -8.02 6.62
C TYR A 169 -9.70 -9.48 6.74
N ILE A 170 -10.70 -9.84 5.96
CA ILE A 170 -11.04 -11.23 5.66
C ILE A 170 -10.77 -11.46 4.17
N TYR A 171 -9.95 -12.44 3.87
CA TYR A 171 -9.64 -12.89 2.51
C TYR A 171 -10.43 -14.15 2.24
N VAL A 172 -11.15 -14.15 1.14
CA VAL A 172 -11.89 -15.33 0.65
C VAL A 172 -11.32 -15.71 -0.70
N ILE A 173 -10.86 -16.94 -0.83
CA ILE A 173 -10.36 -17.53 -2.07
C ILE A 173 -11.25 -18.69 -2.42
N LEU A 174 -11.84 -18.67 -3.61
CA LEU A 174 -12.68 -19.74 -4.13
C LEU A 174 -12.05 -20.33 -5.39
N SER A 175 -11.94 -21.65 -5.45
CA SER A 175 -11.40 -22.37 -6.61
C SER A 175 -12.43 -23.31 -7.21
N ALA A 176 -12.47 -23.38 -8.53
CA ALA A 176 -13.29 -24.35 -9.28
C ALA A 176 -12.45 -25.01 -10.37
N LEU A 177 -12.90 -26.15 -10.89
CA LEU A 177 -12.26 -26.82 -12.01
C LEU A 177 -12.96 -26.43 -13.31
N THR A 178 -12.20 -26.04 -14.33
CA THR A 178 -12.71 -25.87 -15.69
C THR A 178 -13.26 -27.20 -16.24
N PRO A 179 -14.04 -27.21 -17.32
CA PRO A 179 -14.46 -28.45 -17.99
C PRO A 179 -13.29 -29.37 -18.37
N ALA A 180 -12.10 -28.80 -18.59
CA ALA A 180 -10.87 -29.55 -18.87
C ALA A 180 -10.13 -30.03 -17.62
N GLY A 181 -10.66 -29.80 -16.41
CA GLY A 181 -10.04 -30.19 -15.14
C GLY A 181 -8.91 -29.29 -14.66
N VAL A 182 -8.73 -28.10 -15.26
CA VAL A 182 -7.71 -27.12 -14.83
C VAL A 182 -8.30 -26.26 -13.70
N PRO A 183 -7.60 -26.06 -12.57
CA PRO A 183 -8.08 -25.18 -11.52
C PRO A 183 -8.06 -23.72 -11.94
N VAL A 184 -9.11 -23.00 -11.58
CA VAL A 184 -9.21 -21.55 -11.65
C VAL A 184 -9.63 -21.03 -10.28
N GLU A 185 -9.12 -19.87 -9.92
CA GLU A 185 -9.46 -19.27 -8.63
C GLU A 185 -9.64 -17.75 -8.74
N LEU A 186 -10.40 -17.22 -7.82
CA LEU A 186 -10.46 -15.78 -7.54
C LEU A 186 -10.36 -15.58 -6.04
N PHE A 187 -9.81 -14.44 -5.66
CA PHE A 187 -9.80 -14.00 -4.28
C PHE A 187 -10.40 -12.61 -4.14
N LYS A 188 -10.93 -12.33 -2.94
CA LYS A 188 -11.34 -10.98 -2.56
C LYS A 188 -10.96 -10.73 -1.11
N ALA A 189 -10.53 -9.51 -0.83
CA ALA A 189 -10.29 -9.01 0.52
C ALA A 189 -11.42 -8.08 0.92
N TYR A 190 -11.97 -8.29 2.10
CA TYR A 190 -13.03 -7.46 2.71
C TYR A 190 -12.48 -6.84 3.98
N GLY A 191 -12.91 -5.63 4.32
CA GLY A 191 -12.45 -4.89 5.49
C GLY A 191 -11.64 -3.66 5.12
N GLY A 192 -10.84 -3.17 6.06
CA GLY A 192 -10.11 -1.94 5.90
C GLY A 192 -9.51 -1.43 7.20
N ARG A 193 -9.45 -0.12 7.34
CA ARG A 193 -9.05 0.56 8.57
C ARG A 193 -10.04 0.25 9.70
N GLY A 194 -9.52 -0.01 10.90
CA GLY A 194 -10.28 -0.36 12.09
C GLY A 194 -9.95 -1.77 12.60
N SER A 195 -10.26 -1.99 13.89
CA SER A 195 -10.18 -3.32 14.51
C SER A 195 -11.24 -4.26 13.94
N PHE A 196 -11.10 -5.55 14.22
CA PHE A 196 -11.99 -6.58 13.68
C PHE A 196 -13.47 -6.32 13.99
N ASP A 197 -13.78 -5.96 15.20
CA ASP A 197 -15.16 -5.67 15.65
C ASP A 197 -15.79 -4.43 15.00
N MET A 198 -14.98 -3.52 14.48
CA MET A 198 -15.45 -2.35 13.71
C MET A 198 -15.83 -2.72 12.27
N ASN A 199 -15.11 -3.67 11.67
CA ASN A 199 -15.30 -4.04 10.27
C ASN A 199 -16.21 -5.27 10.10
N PHE A 200 -16.36 -6.12 11.13
CA PHE A 200 -16.99 -7.42 11.01
C PHE A 200 -17.90 -7.71 12.21
N SER A 201 -19.15 -7.24 12.14
CA SER A 201 -20.14 -7.44 13.20
C SER A 201 -20.90 -8.76 13.04
N ASP A 202 -21.37 -9.07 11.84
CA ASP A 202 -22.17 -10.27 11.51
C ASP A 202 -21.61 -10.91 10.22
N PRO A 203 -21.26 -12.22 10.23
CA PRO A 203 -20.86 -12.93 9.02
C PRO A 203 -21.84 -12.82 7.85
N ALA A 204 -23.14 -12.67 8.13
CA ALA A 204 -24.16 -12.55 7.10
C ALA A 204 -23.99 -11.31 6.21
N GLU A 205 -23.32 -10.26 6.68
CA GLU A 205 -23.02 -9.06 5.90
C GLU A 205 -22.13 -9.35 4.68
N LEU A 206 -21.30 -10.40 4.76
CA LEU A 206 -20.42 -10.83 3.68
C LEU A 206 -21.05 -11.85 2.72
N TYR A 207 -22.21 -12.41 3.02
CA TYR A 207 -22.79 -13.46 2.18
C TYR A 207 -23.05 -13.00 0.74
N GLY A 208 -23.58 -11.79 0.55
CA GLY A 208 -23.80 -11.25 -0.78
C GLY A 208 -22.53 -10.97 -1.58
N GLU A 209 -21.44 -10.61 -0.89
CA GLU A 209 -20.13 -10.45 -1.52
C GLU A 209 -19.53 -11.79 -1.93
N ILE A 210 -19.67 -12.81 -1.08
CA ILE A 210 -19.24 -14.19 -1.36
C ILE A 210 -20.04 -14.76 -2.53
N ASP A 211 -21.33 -14.46 -2.62
CA ASP A 211 -22.17 -14.88 -3.76
C ASP A 211 -21.64 -14.30 -5.07
N ARG A 212 -21.31 -13.01 -5.10
CA ARG A 212 -20.70 -12.36 -6.28
C ARG A 212 -19.35 -12.98 -6.64
N LEU A 213 -18.50 -13.24 -5.65
CA LEU A 213 -17.21 -13.90 -5.88
C LEU A 213 -17.40 -15.30 -6.48
N TYR A 214 -18.36 -16.07 -5.96
CA TYR A 214 -18.69 -17.39 -6.50
C TYR A 214 -19.17 -17.29 -7.97
N GLU A 215 -20.07 -16.37 -8.28
CA GLU A 215 -20.54 -16.14 -9.65
C GLU A 215 -19.38 -15.80 -10.59
N SER A 216 -18.44 -14.94 -10.17
CA SER A 216 -17.25 -14.60 -10.95
C SER A 216 -16.34 -15.83 -11.19
N VAL A 217 -16.11 -16.65 -10.16
CA VAL A 217 -15.35 -17.91 -10.30
C VAL A 217 -16.03 -18.86 -11.31
N MET A 218 -17.36 -18.98 -11.22
CA MET A 218 -18.10 -19.86 -12.15
C MET A 218 -18.11 -19.33 -13.58
N LYS A 219 -18.13 -18.01 -13.80
CA LYS A 219 -17.93 -17.41 -15.13
C LYS A 219 -16.51 -17.67 -15.63
N LYS A 220 -15.50 -17.47 -14.78
CA LYS A 220 -14.09 -17.72 -15.12
C LYS A 220 -13.84 -19.20 -15.46
N ARG A 221 -14.51 -20.13 -14.78
CA ARG A 221 -14.45 -21.56 -15.04
C ARG A 221 -14.78 -21.92 -16.50
N GLU A 222 -15.73 -21.18 -17.10
CA GLU A 222 -16.13 -21.33 -18.52
C GLU A 222 -15.39 -20.32 -19.43
N GLY A 223 -14.34 -19.68 -18.91
CA GLY A 223 -13.60 -18.61 -19.56
C GLY A 223 -12.78 -19.06 -20.74
N VAL A 224 -12.33 -18.08 -21.50
CA VAL A 224 -11.46 -18.25 -22.67
C VAL A 224 -10.12 -17.56 -22.45
N TYR A 225 -9.10 -17.94 -23.21
CA TYR A 225 -7.84 -17.21 -23.21
C TYR A 225 -8.01 -15.88 -23.96
N ALA A 226 -7.38 -14.83 -23.41
CA ALA A 226 -7.30 -13.55 -24.11
C ALA A 226 -6.36 -13.65 -25.31
N ASP A 227 -6.66 -12.91 -26.37
CA ASP A 227 -5.78 -12.79 -27.53
C ASP A 227 -4.57 -11.91 -27.19
N ALA A 228 -3.38 -12.44 -27.44
CA ALA A 228 -2.13 -11.71 -27.21
C ALA A 228 -1.99 -10.48 -28.13
N GLY A 229 -1.24 -9.50 -27.67
CA GLY A 229 -0.90 -8.30 -28.45
C GLY A 229 -1.39 -7.02 -27.79
N VAL A 230 -1.13 -5.88 -28.44
CA VAL A 230 -1.61 -4.58 -27.96
C VAL A 230 -3.11 -4.49 -28.19
N LYS A 231 -3.86 -4.32 -27.11
CA LYS A 231 -5.33 -4.26 -27.12
C LYS A 231 -5.83 -2.95 -26.48
N THR A 232 -7.00 -2.52 -26.91
CA THR A 232 -7.77 -1.51 -26.17
C THR A 232 -8.42 -2.20 -24.98
N VAL A 233 -8.18 -1.68 -23.80
CA VAL A 233 -8.70 -2.28 -22.55
C VAL A 233 -9.31 -1.21 -21.64
N ILE A 234 -10.17 -1.64 -20.75
CA ILE A 234 -10.51 -0.93 -19.54
C ILE A 234 -9.77 -1.63 -18.41
N LEU A 235 -8.90 -0.91 -17.73
CA LEU A 235 -8.29 -1.35 -16.47
C LEU A 235 -9.28 -1.05 -15.34
N GLY A 236 -9.69 -2.07 -14.60
CA GLY A 236 -10.49 -1.92 -13.40
C GLY A 236 -9.72 -1.16 -12.31
N SER A 237 -10.43 -0.69 -11.32
CA SER A 237 -9.89 0.16 -10.25
C SER A 237 -8.68 -0.48 -9.53
N GLU A 238 -8.68 -1.80 -9.31
CA GLU A 238 -7.56 -2.51 -8.68
C GLU A 238 -6.30 -2.49 -9.55
N LEU A 239 -6.42 -2.76 -10.86
CA LEU A 239 -5.30 -2.66 -11.79
C LEU A 239 -4.82 -1.20 -11.95
N ALA A 240 -5.72 -0.23 -12.00
CA ALA A 240 -5.37 1.19 -12.05
C ALA A 240 -4.56 1.60 -10.81
N GLY A 241 -5.00 1.17 -9.61
CA GLY A 241 -4.28 1.36 -8.37
C GLY A 241 -2.91 0.68 -8.35
N MET A 242 -2.82 -0.54 -8.89
CA MET A 242 -1.55 -1.27 -9.03
C MET A 242 -0.56 -0.53 -9.96
N ILE A 243 -1.03 0.00 -11.09
CA ILE A 243 -0.20 0.80 -11.99
C ILE A 243 0.25 2.09 -11.32
N ALA A 244 -0.66 2.78 -10.60
CA ALA A 244 -0.33 3.98 -9.86
C ALA A 244 0.77 3.72 -8.82
N HIS A 245 0.73 2.59 -8.15
CA HIS A 245 1.69 2.20 -7.12
C HIS A 245 3.00 1.66 -7.73
N GLU A 246 2.93 0.56 -8.45
CA GLU A 246 4.12 -0.17 -8.91
C GLU A 246 4.82 0.51 -10.08
N ALA A 247 4.07 0.85 -11.12
CA ALA A 247 4.66 1.32 -12.35
C ALA A 247 5.05 2.81 -12.34
N VAL A 248 4.33 3.63 -11.55
CA VAL A 248 4.65 5.05 -11.39
C VAL A 248 5.23 5.34 -10.02
N GLY A 249 4.55 4.93 -8.94
CA GLY A 249 4.87 5.29 -7.58
C GLY A 249 6.33 5.01 -7.22
N HIS A 250 6.83 3.81 -7.47
CA HIS A 250 8.22 3.47 -7.21
C HIS A 250 9.20 4.28 -8.05
N THR A 251 8.89 4.61 -9.30
CA THR A 251 9.80 5.40 -10.15
C THR A 251 10.00 6.83 -9.65
N VAL A 252 9.04 7.37 -8.87
CA VAL A 252 9.04 8.74 -8.33
C VAL A 252 9.36 8.81 -6.83
N GLU A 253 9.81 7.73 -6.21
CA GLU A 253 10.43 7.77 -4.89
C GLU A 253 11.84 8.39 -5.04
N ALA A 254 12.10 9.50 -4.34
CA ALA A 254 13.26 10.34 -4.59
C ALA A 254 14.62 9.63 -4.38
N ASP A 255 14.69 8.61 -3.52
CA ASP A 255 15.89 7.78 -3.37
C ASP A 255 16.12 6.90 -4.61
N LEU A 256 15.08 6.39 -5.26
CA LEU A 256 15.18 5.67 -6.54
C LEU A 256 15.49 6.62 -7.70
N VAL A 257 14.97 7.86 -7.67
CA VAL A 257 15.35 8.91 -8.62
C VAL A 257 16.84 9.22 -8.53
N LEU A 258 17.41 9.34 -7.32
CA LEU A 258 18.85 9.47 -7.11
C LEU A 258 19.63 8.25 -7.60
N GLY A 259 19.02 7.08 -7.61
CA GLY A 259 19.54 5.83 -8.15
C GLY A 259 19.43 5.68 -9.67
N GLY A 260 18.88 6.68 -10.37
CA GLY A 260 18.77 6.67 -11.84
C GLY A 260 17.42 6.23 -12.40
N SER A 261 16.34 6.32 -11.62
CA SER A 261 14.98 6.03 -12.11
C SER A 261 14.61 6.89 -13.33
N VAL A 262 13.79 6.31 -14.21
CA VAL A 262 13.22 6.96 -15.41
C VAL A 262 12.52 8.28 -15.10
N ALA A 263 12.03 8.49 -13.89
CA ALA A 263 11.39 9.74 -13.49
C ALA A 263 12.38 10.93 -13.42
N GLY A 264 13.67 10.69 -13.13
CA GLY A 264 14.66 11.74 -13.00
C GLY A 264 14.70 12.70 -14.19
N PRO A 265 14.99 12.22 -15.41
CA PRO A 265 15.04 13.07 -16.60
C PRO A 265 13.68 13.57 -17.09
N ASN A 266 12.57 13.11 -16.50
CA ASN A 266 11.21 13.41 -16.95
C ASN A 266 10.46 14.43 -16.07
N LEU A 267 11.08 14.95 -15.02
CA LEU A 267 10.47 16.01 -14.21
C LEU A 267 10.16 17.25 -15.09
N GLY A 268 8.93 17.75 -14.98
CA GLY A 268 8.42 18.87 -15.78
C GLY A 268 8.01 18.50 -17.21
N LYS A 269 8.09 17.22 -17.59
CA LYS A 269 7.70 16.76 -18.92
C LYS A 269 6.36 16.00 -18.89
N GLN A 270 5.74 15.91 -20.05
CA GLN A 270 4.53 15.12 -20.25
C GLN A 270 4.87 13.62 -20.23
N VAL A 271 4.36 12.91 -19.24
CA VAL A 271 4.55 11.47 -19.03
C VAL A 271 3.25 10.68 -19.14
N ALA A 272 2.11 11.35 -19.23
CA ALA A 272 0.79 10.75 -19.34
C ALA A 272 -0.13 11.60 -20.24
N SER A 273 -1.29 11.07 -20.57
CA SER A 273 -2.37 11.84 -21.18
C SER A 273 -2.77 13.03 -20.29
N PRO A 274 -3.16 14.19 -20.87
CA PRO A 274 -3.55 15.39 -20.09
C PRO A 274 -4.73 15.19 -19.12
N ILE A 275 -5.50 14.12 -19.27
CA ILE A 275 -6.59 13.79 -18.35
C ILE A 275 -6.13 13.01 -17.11
N VAL A 276 -4.86 12.58 -17.07
CA VAL A 276 -4.31 11.79 -15.97
C VAL A 276 -3.65 12.71 -14.94
N SER A 277 -4.13 12.64 -13.71
CA SER A 277 -3.45 13.16 -12.53
C SER A 277 -3.29 12.06 -11.49
N LEU A 278 -2.17 12.06 -10.76
CA LEU A 278 -1.80 11.04 -9.80
C LEU A 278 -1.18 11.68 -8.57
N THR A 279 -1.64 11.29 -7.38
CA THR A 279 -1.18 11.83 -6.10
C THR A 279 -0.95 10.70 -5.10
N ASP A 280 0.09 10.83 -4.27
CA ASP A 280 0.23 10.03 -3.05
C ASP A 280 -0.34 10.83 -1.89
N PHE A 281 -1.55 10.45 -1.45
CA PHE A 281 -2.32 11.15 -0.42
C PHE A 281 -1.79 10.85 0.98
N ALA A 282 -1.85 11.86 1.86
CA ALA A 282 -1.39 11.75 3.23
C ALA A 282 -2.44 11.09 4.15
N ASN A 283 -3.46 11.84 4.51
CA ASN A 283 -4.48 11.42 5.49
C ASN A 283 -5.92 11.54 4.99
N GLU A 284 -6.15 12.34 3.98
CA GLU A 284 -7.43 12.48 3.31
C GLU A 284 -7.24 12.33 1.79
N ALA A 285 -8.21 11.74 1.12
CA ALA A 285 -8.24 11.61 -0.33
C ALA A 285 -9.66 11.81 -0.84
N PHE A 286 -9.85 12.68 -1.81
CA PHE A 286 -11.15 12.95 -2.45
C PHE A 286 -12.26 13.33 -1.48
N GLY A 287 -11.92 13.99 -0.34
CA GLY A 287 -12.87 14.43 0.67
C GLY A 287 -13.21 13.41 1.76
N GLU A 288 -12.54 12.25 1.74
CA GLU A 288 -12.71 11.19 2.73
C GLU A 288 -11.36 10.86 3.40
N THR A 289 -11.42 10.25 4.59
CA THR A 289 -10.21 9.74 5.24
C THR A 289 -9.58 8.65 4.36
N ALA A 290 -8.30 8.79 4.04
CA ALA A 290 -7.56 7.82 3.24
C ALA A 290 -7.52 6.44 3.92
N PRO A 291 -7.40 5.33 3.17
CA PRO A 291 -7.38 3.98 3.75
C PRO A 291 -6.29 3.77 4.80
N LEU A 292 -5.15 4.41 4.61
CA LEU A 292 -4.00 4.35 5.51
C LEU A 292 -3.52 5.78 5.83
N PRO A 293 -4.24 6.53 6.67
CA PRO A 293 -3.92 7.93 6.93
C PRO A 293 -2.56 8.05 7.63
N VAL A 294 -1.75 8.98 7.15
CA VAL A 294 -0.47 9.36 7.76
C VAL A 294 -0.51 10.84 8.09
N TYR A 295 -0.31 11.19 9.34
CA TYR A 295 -0.32 12.59 9.82
C TYR A 295 1.08 13.13 10.04
N VAL A 296 1.99 12.26 10.48
CA VAL A 296 3.42 12.54 10.67
C VAL A 296 4.18 11.29 10.26
N ASP A 297 5.26 11.45 9.53
CA ASP A 297 6.12 10.32 9.18
C ASP A 297 7.12 9.97 10.30
N ASP A 298 7.93 8.96 10.07
CA ASP A 298 8.89 8.46 11.06
C ASP A 298 10.18 9.33 11.16
N GLU A 299 10.27 10.44 10.39
CA GLU A 299 11.25 11.54 10.55
C GLU A 299 10.66 12.76 11.28
N GLY A 300 9.37 12.71 11.64
CA GLY A 300 8.67 13.83 12.27
C GLY A 300 8.17 14.88 11.27
N THR A 301 8.16 14.60 9.99
CA THR A 301 7.62 15.51 8.98
C THR A 301 6.09 15.46 9.00
N PRO A 302 5.40 16.61 9.16
CA PRO A 302 3.96 16.69 8.96
C PRO A 302 3.60 16.20 7.56
N ALA A 303 2.68 15.26 7.46
CA ALA A 303 2.31 14.66 6.20
C ALA A 303 1.35 15.56 5.43
N VAL A 304 1.69 15.81 4.18
CA VAL A 304 0.87 16.50 3.18
C VAL A 304 0.84 15.68 1.90
N ASP A 305 -0.14 15.91 1.06
CA ASP A 305 -0.24 15.23 -0.23
C ASP A 305 1.00 15.49 -1.09
N ALA A 306 1.41 14.47 -1.82
CA ALA A 306 2.50 14.53 -2.79
C ALA A 306 1.93 14.42 -4.22
N PRO A 307 1.62 15.53 -4.91
CA PRO A 307 1.26 15.48 -6.32
C PRO A 307 2.44 14.96 -7.14
N LEU A 308 2.21 13.89 -7.89
CA LEU A 308 3.23 13.21 -8.70
C LEU A 308 3.06 13.55 -10.18
N ILE A 309 1.86 13.31 -10.71
CA ILE A 309 1.48 13.71 -12.06
C ILE A 309 0.29 14.66 -11.96
N LYS A 310 0.34 15.78 -12.67
CA LYS A 310 -0.75 16.73 -12.79
C LYS A 310 -0.99 17.04 -14.26
N ASP A 311 -2.21 16.79 -14.72
CA ASP A 311 -2.62 17.02 -16.11
C ASP A 311 -1.63 16.44 -17.13
N GLY A 312 -1.16 15.21 -16.85
CA GLY A 312 -0.18 14.48 -17.66
C GLY A 312 1.28 14.85 -17.45
N ILE A 313 1.59 15.88 -16.68
CA ILE A 313 2.95 16.38 -16.43
C ILE A 313 3.49 15.79 -15.12
N LEU A 314 4.71 15.25 -15.13
CA LEU A 314 5.41 14.85 -13.90
C LEU A 314 5.84 16.09 -13.13
N VAL A 315 5.25 16.33 -11.95
CA VAL A 315 5.43 17.58 -11.19
C VAL A 315 6.22 17.42 -9.89
N GLY A 316 6.42 16.19 -9.40
CA GLY A 316 7.09 15.98 -8.13
C GLY A 316 7.54 14.57 -7.88
N TYR A 317 8.24 14.41 -6.75
CA TYR A 317 8.71 13.14 -6.18
C TYR A 317 8.22 13.01 -4.75
N MET A 318 8.14 11.80 -4.24
CA MET A 318 7.98 11.54 -2.81
C MET A 318 9.34 11.70 -2.11
N ASN A 319 9.41 12.53 -1.08
CA ASN A 319 10.66 12.95 -0.47
C ASN A 319 10.73 12.62 1.04
N SER A 320 11.91 12.22 1.50
CA SER A 320 12.37 12.39 2.88
C SER A 320 12.92 13.81 3.08
N ARG A 321 13.30 14.18 4.30
CA ARG A 321 13.97 15.47 4.58
C ARG A 321 15.26 15.60 3.79
N GLU A 322 16.07 14.54 3.72
CA GLU A 322 17.34 14.55 2.98
C GLU A 322 17.16 14.73 1.48
N THR A 323 16.24 13.98 0.87
CA THR A 323 16.05 14.07 -0.58
C THR A 323 15.35 15.35 -0.99
N ALA A 324 14.46 15.87 -0.16
CA ALA A 324 13.82 17.16 -0.37
C ALA A 324 14.87 18.31 -0.48
N GLU A 325 15.85 18.32 0.43
CA GLU A 325 16.95 19.26 0.37
C GLU A 325 17.75 19.11 -0.93
N ARG A 326 18.08 17.86 -1.31
CA ARG A 326 18.86 17.59 -2.53
C ARG A 326 18.19 18.05 -3.81
N PHE A 327 16.86 17.95 -3.89
CA PHE A 327 16.09 18.35 -5.07
C PHE A 327 15.55 19.78 -4.98
N GLY A 328 15.78 20.51 -3.89
CA GLY A 328 15.19 21.82 -3.65
C GLY A 328 13.66 21.76 -3.54
N MET A 329 13.13 20.67 -3.05
CA MET A 329 11.71 20.40 -2.85
C MET A 329 11.35 20.45 -1.35
N LYS A 330 10.06 20.30 -1.03
CA LYS A 330 9.59 20.14 0.35
C LYS A 330 9.40 18.66 0.67
N PRO A 331 9.72 18.22 1.90
CA PRO A 331 9.35 16.87 2.34
C PRO A 331 7.83 16.78 2.54
N GLN A 332 7.22 15.67 2.18
CA GLN A 332 5.76 15.48 2.27
C GLN A 332 5.32 14.46 3.32
N GLY A 333 6.27 13.92 4.12
CA GLY A 333 5.93 12.94 5.13
C GLY A 333 5.84 11.51 4.57
N ASN A 334 6.78 11.17 3.69
CA ASN A 334 6.88 9.84 3.08
C ASN A 334 7.94 8.93 3.73
N ALA A 335 8.71 9.41 4.71
CA ALA A 335 9.73 8.61 5.38
C ALA A 335 9.09 7.68 6.43
N ARG A 336 8.92 6.40 6.09
CA ARG A 336 8.19 5.43 6.91
C ARG A 336 9.07 4.23 7.24
N ALA A 337 8.93 3.68 8.45
CA ALA A 337 9.57 2.46 8.92
C ALA A 337 8.53 1.42 9.31
N PHE A 338 8.76 0.14 9.01
CA PHE A 338 7.81 -0.92 9.32
C PHE A 338 7.95 -1.43 10.75
N ALA A 339 9.15 -1.77 11.18
CA ALA A 339 9.42 -2.25 12.53
C ALA A 339 10.19 -1.20 13.35
N PHE A 340 10.23 -1.38 14.68
CA PHE A 340 11.05 -0.53 15.55
C PHE A 340 12.54 -0.59 15.17
N SER A 341 13.01 -1.71 14.63
CA SER A 341 14.38 -1.95 14.21
C SER A 341 14.70 -1.44 12.79
N ASP A 342 13.73 -0.86 12.09
CA ASP A 342 13.93 -0.35 10.74
C ASP A 342 14.22 1.15 10.74
N GLU A 343 15.14 1.58 9.87
CA GLU A 343 15.29 3.00 9.55
C GLU A 343 14.15 3.47 8.62
N PRO A 344 13.67 4.71 8.75
CA PRO A 344 12.71 5.28 7.82
C PRO A 344 13.25 5.29 6.38
N LEU A 345 12.42 4.85 5.44
CA LEU A 345 12.66 4.90 4.00
C LEU A 345 11.53 5.68 3.32
N ILE A 346 11.80 6.25 2.16
CA ILE A 346 10.73 6.85 1.35
C ILE A 346 9.78 5.74 0.91
N ARG A 347 8.49 5.90 1.25
CA ARG A 347 7.43 4.92 0.98
C ARG A 347 6.15 5.62 0.57
N MET A 348 5.46 5.04 -0.37
CA MET A 348 4.08 5.42 -0.69
C MET A 348 3.17 5.24 0.53
N ARG A 349 2.07 6.00 0.56
CA ARG A 349 1.03 5.99 1.58
C ARG A 349 -0.29 5.54 0.97
N ASN A 350 -0.95 6.42 0.24
CA ASN A 350 -2.20 6.16 -0.46
C ASN A 350 -2.08 6.74 -1.88
N THR A 351 -1.57 5.95 -2.80
CA THR A 351 -1.29 6.41 -4.17
C THR A 351 -2.48 6.14 -5.06
N ALA A 352 -3.02 7.17 -5.72
CA ALA A 352 -4.17 6.99 -6.60
C ALA A 352 -4.15 7.90 -7.83
N VAL A 353 -4.73 7.38 -8.91
CA VAL A 353 -5.17 8.19 -10.06
C VAL A 353 -6.43 8.95 -9.67
N HIS A 354 -6.54 10.21 -10.10
CA HIS A 354 -7.71 11.03 -9.84
C HIS A 354 -8.92 10.59 -10.68
N PRO A 355 -10.15 10.71 -10.17
CA PRO A 355 -11.34 10.37 -10.92
C PRO A 355 -11.54 11.32 -12.11
N GLY A 356 -12.06 10.76 -13.19
CA GLY A 356 -12.49 11.49 -14.38
C GLY A 356 -13.97 11.83 -14.35
N LYS A 357 -14.61 11.71 -15.51
CA LYS A 357 -16.06 12.04 -15.68
C LYS A 357 -16.83 10.94 -16.41
N ASP A 358 -16.12 9.96 -16.95
CA ASP A 358 -16.73 8.93 -17.78
C ASP A 358 -17.50 7.94 -16.90
N LYS A 359 -18.49 7.30 -17.49
CA LYS A 359 -19.21 6.20 -16.85
C LYS A 359 -18.70 4.88 -17.41
N ILE A 360 -18.57 3.88 -16.55
CA ILE A 360 -18.04 2.56 -16.97
C ILE A 360 -18.88 1.96 -18.10
N GLU A 361 -20.18 2.17 -18.11
CA GLU A 361 -21.09 1.70 -19.14
C GLU A 361 -20.77 2.34 -20.51
N ASP A 362 -20.48 3.64 -20.54
CA ASP A 362 -20.08 4.37 -21.74
C ASP A 362 -18.69 3.93 -22.22
N MET A 363 -17.78 3.69 -21.30
CA MET A 363 -16.44 3.17 -21.61
C MET A 363 -16.55 1.79 -22.29
N ILE A 364 -17.36 0.87 -21.74
CA ILE A 364 -17.61 -0.44 -22.32
C ILE A 364 -18.25 -0.29 -23.71
N ALA A 365 -19.30 0.54 -23.82
CA ALA A 365 -20.02 0.76 -25.08
C ALA A 365 -19.12 1.33 -26.19
N SER A 366 -18.03 2.00 -25.84
CA SER A 366 -17.09 2.62 -26.78
C SER A 366 -16.08 1.65 -27.40
N ILE A 367 -16.00 0.39 -26.96
CA ILE A 367 -15.03 -0.60 -27.40
C ILE A 367 -15.72 -1.64 -28.27
N ASP A 368 -15.30 -1.74 -29.55
CA ASP A 368 -15.83 -2.76 -30.47
C ASP A 368 -15.20 -4.13 -30.19
N ASP A 369 -13.88 -4.17 -29.99
CA ASP A 369 -13.10 -5.38 -29.68
C ASP A 369 -12.00 -5.06 -28.65
N GLY A 370 -12.09 -5.64 -27.47
CA GLY A 370 -11.13 -5.40 -26.39
C GLY A 370 -11.47 -6.18 -25.12
N TYR A 371 -11.01 -5.68 -23.98
CA TYR A 371 -11.16 -6.36 -22.69
C TYR A 371 -11.45 -5.38 -21.56
N TYR A 372 -12.23 -5.84 -20.58
CA TYR A 372 -12.33 -5.25 -19.26
C TYR A 372 -11.54 -6.13 -18.29
N LEU A 373 -10.45 -5.62 -17.74
CA LEU A 373 -9.51 -6.32 -16.86
C LEU A 373 -9.77 -5.84 -15.43
N VAL A 374 -10.37 -6.69 -14.59
CA VAL A 374 -10.97 -6.27 -13.31
C VAL A 374 -9.99 -6.38 -12.16
N ASN A 375 -9.45 -7.57 -11.92
CA ASN A 375 -8.61 -7.86 -10.75
C ASN A 375 -7.20 -8.33 -11.14
N THR A 376 -6.27 -8.09 -10.23
CA THR A 376 -4.86 -8.51 -10.31
C THR A 376 -4.48 -9.28 -9.04
N ASN A 377 -3.48 -10.12 -9.09
CA ASN A 377 -2.99 -10.83 -7.91
C ASN A 377 -1.55 -10.50 -7.54
N ASN A 378 -0.76 -10.10 -8.49
CA ASN A 378 0.66 -9.76 -8.31
C ASN A 378 1.14 -8.91 -9.47
N GLY A 379 2.29 -8.29 -9.27
CA GLY A 379 2.96 -7.56 -10.32
C GLY A 379 4.34 -7.13 -9.88
N GLN A 380 5.12 -6.73 -10.85
CA GLN A 380 6.41 -6.11 -10.62
C GLN A 380 6.63 -4.99 -11.63
N ALA A 381 7.32 -3.98 -11.18
CA ALA A 381 7.85 -2.93 -12.05
C ALA A 381 9.28 -2.61 -11.61
N ASP A 382 10.06 -2.07 -12.53
CA ASP A 382 11.42 -1.66 -12.26
C ASP A 382 11.61 -0.14 -12.33
N THR A 383 12.81 0.33 -12.08
CA THR A 383 13.14 1.75 -12.10
C THR A 383 13.18 2.36 -13.51
N THR A 384 13.09 1.54 -14.57
CA THR A 384 12.94 1.99 -15.96
C THR A 384 11.48 2.27 -16.32
N GLY A 385 10.54 1.86 -15.45
CA GLY A 385 9.10 1.96 -15.66
C GLY A 385 8.53 0.80 -16.47
N GLU A 386 9.32 -0.24 -16.76
CA GLU A 386 8.79 -1.49 -17.29
C GLU A 386 7.99 -2.22 -16.22
N PHE A 387 6.83 -2.74 -16.60
CA PHE A 387 5.96 -3.47 -15.68
C PHE A 387 5.36 -4.71 -16.31
N MET A 388 5.02 -5.68 -15.46
CA MET A 388 4.22 -6.86 -15.80
C MET A 388 3.31 -7.20 -14.61
N PHE A 389 2.00 -7.31 -14.87
CA PHE A 389 1.00 -7.67 -13.85
C PHE A 389 0.19 -8.87 -14.30
N GLY A 390 -0.11 -9.76 -13.36
CA GLY A 390 -1.07 -10.84 -13.56
C GLY A 390 -2.50 -10.29 -13.51
N VAL A 391 -3.34 -10.73 -14.42
CA VAL A 391 -4.77 -10.46 -14.45
C VAL A 391 -5.51 -11.75 -14.11
N THR A 392 -6.29 -11.70 -13.04
CA THR A 392 -7.01 -12.88 -12.51
C THR A 392 -8.49 -12.86 -12.85
N GLU A 393 -9.08 -11.68 -13.07
CA GLU A 393 -10.47 -11.54 -13.49
C GLU A 393 -10.55 -10.52 -14.61
N GLY A 394 -11.27 -10.88 -15.67
CA GLY A 394 -11.55 -9.98 -16.78
C GLY A 394 -12.58 -10.57 -17.72
N TYR A 395 -13.02 -9.75 -18.65
CA TYR A 395 -14.08 -10.07 -19.60
C TYR A 395 -13.72 -9.55 -20.99
N GLU A 396 -14.09 -10.29 -22.04
CA GLU A 396 -14.10 -9.77 -23.40
C GLU A 396 -15.08 -8.59 -23.49
N ILE A 397 -14.74 -7.61 -24.32
CA ILE A 397 -15.69 -6.60 -24.80
C ILE A 397 -15.84 -6.81 -26.30
N LYS A 398 -17.06 -7.08 -26.74
CA LYS A 398 -17.41 -7.25 -28.15
C LYS A 398 -18.63 -6.39 -28.49
N HIS A 399 -18.48 -5.53 -29.48
CA HIS A 399 -19.54 -4.64 -29.96
C HIS A 399 -20.18 -3.82 -28.84
N GLY A 400 -19.35 -3.27 -27.95
CA GLY A 400 -19.78 -2.43 -26.83
C GLY A 400 -20.47 -3.18 -25.67
N LYS A 401 -20.29 -4.49 -25.55
CA LYS A 401 -20.90 -5.31 -24.50
C LYS A 401 -19.88 -6.26 -23.86
N LEU A 402 -20.05 -6.50 -22.57
CA LEU A 402 -19.29 -7.55 -21.89
C LEU A 402 -19.65 -8.92 -22.45
N GLY A 403 -18.61 -9.68 -22.77
CA GLY A 403 -18.68 -11.02 -23.33
C GLY A 403 -18.29 -12.09 -22.28
N ARG A 404 -17.55 -13.09 -22.74
CA ARG A 404 -17.08 -14.20 -21.90
C ARG A 404 -16.03 -13.71 -20.90
N ALA A 405 -15.98 -14.37 -19.74
CA ALA A 405 -14.84 -14.21 -18.83
C ALA A 405 -13.56 -14.70 -19.48
N ILE A 406 -12.43 -14.13 -19.13
CA ILE A 406 -11.11 -14.60 -19.56
C ILE A 406 -10.43 -15.37 -18.43
N LEU A 407 -9.61 -16.34 -18.84
CA LEU A 407 -8.68 -17.05 -17.97
C LEU A 407 -7.49 -16.14 -17.63
N ASP A 408 -6.69 -16.59 -16.65
CA ASP A 408 -5.51 -15.83 -16.22
C ASP A 408 -4.64 -15.44 -17.41
N THR A 409 -4.23 -14.19 -17.41
CA THR A 409 -3.34 -13.62 -18.41
C THR A 409 -2.39 -12.61 -17.75
N THR A 410 -1.55 -11.98 -18.52
CA THR A 410 -0.67 -10.92 -18.08
C THR A 410 -0.86 -9.66 -18.90
N VAL A 411 -0.62 -8.52 -18.26
CA VAL A 411 -0.45 -7.25 -18.97
C VAL A 411 0.95 -6.72 -18.71
N SER A 412 1.53 -6.08 -19.73
CA SER A 412 2.88 -5.53 -19.64
C SER A 412 3.02 -4.25 -20.47
N GLY A 413 4.05 -3.48 -20.16
CA GLY A 413 4.35 -2.25 -20.87
C GLY A 413 5.39 -1.39 -20.18
N VAL A 414 5.53 -0.17 -20.69
CA VAL A 414 6.29 0.91 -20.06
C VAL A 414 5.28 1.94 -19.53
N ALA A 415 5.35 2.24 -18.24
CA ALA A 415 4.32 3.01 -17.53
C ALA A 415 3.98 4.34 -18.21
N PHE A 416 4.98 5.17 -18.46
CA PHE A 416 4.74 6.49 -19.06
C PHE A 416 4.22 6.40 -20.50
N GLU A 417 4.61 5.39 -21.27
CA GLU A 417 4.09 5.20 -22.62
C GLU A 417 2.63 4.71 -22.58
N MET A 418 2.31 3.79 -21.69
CA MET A 418 0.94 3.32 -21.50
C MET A 418 0.02 4.45 -21.04
N LEU A 419 0.45 5.26 -20.03
CA LEU A 419 -0.35 6.36 -19.50
C LEU A 419 -0.64 7.46 -20.53
N LYS A 420 0.21 7.63 -21.56
CA LYS A 420 -0.07 8.54 -22.70
C LYS A 420 -1.23 8.08 -23.56
N THR A 421 -1.58 6.79 -23.51
CA THR A 421 -2.69 6.21 -24.28
C THR A 421 -4.04 6.27 -23.56
N VAL A 422 -4.05 6.72 -22.30
CA VAL A 422 -5.30 6.85 -21.53
C VAL A 422 -6.17 7.92 -22.15
N ASP A 423 -7.41 7.58 -22.49
CA ASP A 423 -8.34 8.48 -23.19
C ASP A 423 -9.73 8.57 -22.57
N MET A 424 -10.04 7.70 -21.58
CA MET A 424 -11.23 7.81 -20.70
C MET A 424 -10.87 7.41 -19.28
N ILE A 425 -11.46 8.07 -18.30
CA ILE A 425 -11.29 7.80 -16.86
C ILE A 425 -12.65 7.90 -16.18
N SER A 426 -13.03 6.86 -15.42
CA SER A 426 -14.31 6.81 -14.72
C SER A 426 -14.38 7.80 -13.53
N ASP A 427 -15.60 8.04 -13.05
CA ASP A 427 -15.89 9.03 -12.00
C ASP A 427 -15.81 8.47 -10.56
N LYS A 428 -15.48 7.18 -10.41
CA LYS A 428 -15.38 6.54 -9.09
C LYS A 428 -13.96 6.05 -8.83
N VAL A 429 -13.48 6.29 -7.62
CA VAL A 429 -12.24 5.72 -7.12
C VAL A 429 -12.57 4.60 -6.15
N GLU A 430 -11.97 3.44 -6.37
CA GLU A 430 -11.96 2.36 -5.40
C GLU A 430 -10.56 2.16 -4.84
N TRP A 431 -10.49 1.71 -3.58
CA TRP A 431 -9.24 1.52 -2.88
C TRP A 431 -8.98 0.06 -2.54
N THR A 432 -7.75 -0.37 -2.75
CA THR A 432 -7.20 -1.63 -2.22
C THR A 432 -6.15 -1.30 -1.18
N SER A 433 -6.32 -1.76 0.06
CA SER A 433 -5.41 -1.46 1.17
C SER A 433 -5.01 -2.69 1.98
N SER A 434 -5.38 -3.88 1.52
CA SER A 434 -5.09 -5.15 2.18
C SER A 434 -3.64 -5.64 1.95
N GLY A 435 -2.91 -4.99 1.05
CA GLY A 435 -1.57 -5.38 0.62
C GLY A 435 -0.43 -4.70 1.37
N PHE A 436 0.78 -5.16 1.05
CA PHE A 436 2.05 -4.61 1.53
C PHE A 436 2.98 -4.36 0.35
N CYS A 437 3.62 -3.19 0.34
CA CYS A 437 4.72 -2.89 -0.55
C CYS A 437 6.03 -3.46 0.01
N GLY A 438 6.83 -4.14 -0.82
CA GLY A 438 8.01 -4.91 -0.40
C GLY A 438 9.36 -4.21 -0.50
N LYS A 439 9.44 -2.90 -0.83
CA LYS A 439 10.73 -2.20 -0.98
C LYS A 439 11.54 -2.23 0.31
N LYS A 440 12.51 -3.13 0.41
CA LYS A 440 13.39 -3.41 1.57
C LYS A 440 12.69 -3.76 2.89
N GLN A 441 11.49 -3.25 3.10
CA GLN A 441 10.65 -3.46 4.29
C GLN A 441 9.22 -3.69 3.82
N PRO A 442 8.44 -4.61 4.42
CA PRO A 442 7.02 -4.71 4.11
C PRO A 442 6.30 -3.50 4.72
N MET A 443 5.61 -2.70 3.90
CA MET A 443 4.90 -1.51 4.36
C MET A 443 3.45 -1.55 3.88
N PRO A 444 2.45 -1.39 4.78
CA PRO A 444 1.08 -1.26 4.34
C PRO A 444 0.88 -0.02 3.49
N VAL A 445 0.15 -0.16 2.40
CA VAL A 445 -0.12 0.90 1.43
C VAL A 445 -1.56 0.86 0.95
N GLY A 446 -2.12 2.02 0.65
CA GLY A 446 -3.35 2.18 -0.10
C GLY A 446 -3.03 2.38 -1.58
N MET A 447 -3.70 1.63 -2.43
CA MET A 447 -3.64 1.75 -3.88
C MET A 447 -5.03 2.06 -4.39
N GLY A 448 -5.20 3.15 -5.12
CA GLY A 448 -6.51 3.58 -5.57
C GLY A 448 -6.53 4.00 -7.03
N GLY A 449 -7.70 3.93 -7.62
CA GLY A 449 -7.93 4.45 -8.94
C GLY A 449 -9.35 4.27 -9.41
N PRO A 450 -9.75 5.07 -10.40
CA PRO A 450 -10.94 4.84 -11.21
C PRO A 450 -10.62 3.81 -12.30
N GLU A 451 -11.63 3.32 -13.00
CA GLU A 451 -11.40 2.57 -14.23
C GLU A 451 -10.77 3.48 -15.29
N MET A 452 -9.81 2.95 -16.06
CA MET A 452 -9.12 3.68 -17.12
C MET A 452 -9.16 2.93 -18.43
N ARG A 453 -9.56 3.59 -19.53
CA ARG A 453 -9.41 3.04 -20.87
C ARG A 453 -8.06 3.43 -21.45
N CYS A 454 -7.31 2.43 -21.92
CA CYS A 454 -5.97 2.63 -22.48
C CYS A 454 -5.63 1.53 -23.49
N LYS A 455 -4.41 1.59 -24.03
CA LYS A 455 -3.80 0.52 -24.83
C LYS A 455 -2.68 -0.13 -24.05
N ILE A 456 -2.69 -1.47 -23.97
CA ILE A 456 -1.71 -2.24 -23.23
C ILE A 456 -1.38 -3.54 -23.93
N MET A 457 -0.20 -4.08 -23.72
CA MET A 457 0.17 -5.41 -24.19
C MET A 457 -0.48 -6.47 -23.31
N ILE A 458 -1.28 -7.33 -23.88
CA ILE A 458 -1.78 -8.54 -23.24
C ILE A 458 -0.86 -9.70 -23.61
N GLY A 459 -0.42 -10.45 -22.62
CA GLY A 459 0.34 -11.68 -22.81
C GLY A 459 -0.54 -12.77 -23.38
N GLY A 460 0.07 -13.63 -24.22
CA GLY A 460 -0.58 -14.84 -24.68
C GLY A 460 -0.52 -15.96 -23.64
N ARG A 461 -1.03 -17.13 -24.06
CA ARG A 461 -1.01 -18.40 -23.34
C ARG A 461 0.43 -18.85 -23.04
#